data_e1391ac1a924e2f7aebf50e34ad5e741
#
_entry.id   e1391ac1a924e2f7aebf50e34ad5e741
#
_cell.length_a   1.000
_cell.length_b   1.000
_cell.length_c   1.000
_cell.angle_alpha   90.00
_cell.angle_beta   90.00
_cell.angle_gamma   90.00
#
_symmetry.space_group_name_H-M   'P 1'
#
loop_
_entity.id
_entity.type
_entity.pdbx_description
1 polymer ?
#
loop_
_entity_poly.entity_id
_entity_poly.type
_entity_poly.pdbx_seq_one_letter_code
_entity_poly.pdbx_strand_id
1 'polypeptide(L)'
;MNFLQHLHPATVHFPIAFLLLGSALLLFHLWRKAPFDLKPTIWLLFVLGWVGGGVAVVTGLLAQANLPPDAPYRAVLNFHIGASLAMLVTYGFLLYRGWLYRSARAQKARQRAGINTHDLLDDASARWWVVLTALIGTVLILATGWYGGQLVYEFGVNVK
;
A
#
# COMPACT_ATOMS: atom_id res chain seq x y z
N MET A 1 -15.44 20.26 -17.29
CA MET A 1 -14.54 19.47 -16.40
C MET A 1 -15.34 18.31 -15.86
N ASN A 2 -14.89 17.08 -16.06
CA ASN A 2 -15.65 15.92 -15.63
C ASN A 2 -15.38 15.67 -14.14
N PHE A 3 -16.40 15.46 -13.34
CA PHE A 3 -16.34 15.11 -11.91
C PHE A 3 -15.30 14.03 -11.60
N LEU A 4 -15.13 13.05 -12.51
CA LEU A 4 -14.15 11.97 -12.39
C LEU A 4 -12.69 12.44 -12.36
N GLN A 5 -12.35 13.57 -12.98
CA GLN A 5 -10.99 14.11 -13.00
C GLN A 5 -10.57 14.67 -11.64
N HIS A 6 -11.53 15.12 -10.81
CA HIS A 6 -11.27 15.60 -9.46
C HIS A 6 -11.31 14.50 -8.40
N LEU A 7 -11.97 13.37 -8.68
CA LEU A 7 -12.07 12.26 -7.72
C LEU A 7 -10.72 11.64 -7.42
N HIS A 8 -9.89 11.39 -8.44
CA HIS A 8 -8.60 10.75 -8.24
C HIS A 8 -7.67 11.56 -7.32
N PRO A 9 -7.39 12.85 -7.57
CA PRO A 9 -6.58 13.66 -6.65
C PRO A 9 -7.13 13.73 -5.23
N ALA A 10 -8.45 13.75 -5.07
CA ALA A 10 -9.08 13.80 -3.75
C ALA A 10 -8.92 12.48 -2.97
N THR A 11 -8.92 11.34 -3.66
CA THR A 11 -8.91 10.01 -3.02
C THR A 11 -7.52 9.51 -2.67
N VAL A 12 -6.45 9.93 -3.37
CA VAL A 12 -5.09 9.36 -3.23
C VAL A 12 -4.44 9.63 -1.87
N HIS A 13 -4.78 10.73 -1.19
CA HIS A 13 -4.11 11.13 0.04
C HIS A 13 -4.38 10.17 1.21
N PHE A 14 -5.58 9.62 1.31
CA PHE A 14 -5.96 8.68 2.39
C PHE A 14 -5.16 7.38 2.32
N PRO A 15 -5.11 6.64 1.19
CA PRO A 15 -4.32 5.42 1.11
C PRO A 15 -2.83 5.65 1.35
N ILE A 16 -2.27 6.75 0.84
CA ILE A 16 -0.87 7.12 1.08
C ILE A 16 -0.63 7.28 2.58
N ALA A 17 -1.46 8.07 3.27
CA ALA A 17 -1.32 8.32 4.70
C ALA A 17 -1.45 7.03 5.52
N PHE A 18 -2.46 6.19 5.24
CA PHE A 18 -2.70 4.95 5.98
C PHE A 18 -1.59 3.93 5.77
N LEU A 19 -1.11 3.73 4.53
CA LEU A 19 -0.04 2.78 4.24
C LEU A 19 1.31 3.23 4.81
N LEU A 20 1.63 4.53 4.76
CA LEU A 20 2.85 5.08 5.36
C LEU A 20 2.80 4.96 6.89
N LEU A 21 1.70 5.37 7.51
CA LEU A 21 1.54 5.27 8.96
C LEU A 21 1.55 3.81 9.42
N GLY A 22 0.85 2.92 8.70
CA GLY A 22 0.86 1.48 8.96
C GLY A 22 2.26 0.89 8.89
N SER A 23 3.05 1.27 7.87
CA SER A 23 4.44 0.82 7.72
C SER A 23 5.35 1.37 8.82
N ALA A 24 5.20 2.63 9.19
CA ALA A 24 5.94 3.23 10.29
C ALA A 24 5.64 2.54 11.64
N LEU A 25 4.35 2.30 11.93
CA LEU A 25 3.94 1.58 13.15
C LEU A 25 4.39 0.13 13.14
N LEU A 26 4.39 -0.54 11.98
CA LEU A 26 4.93 -1.88 11.83
C LEU A 26 6.42 -1.92 12.19
N LEU A 27 7.23 -1.05 11.58
CA LEU A 27 8.66 -0.97 11.86
C LEU A 27 8.92 -0.62 13.33
N PHE A 28 8.15 0.30 13.89
CA PHE A 28 8.22 0.63 15.31
C PHE A 28 7.88 -0.57 16.20
N HIS A 29 6.80 -1.30 15.91
CA HIS A 29 6.39 -2.50 16.65
C HIS A 29 7.46 -3.59 16.62
N LEU A 30 8.09 -3.81 15.46
CA LEU A 30 9.14 -4.82 15.30
C LEU A 30 10.47 -4.42 15.98
N TRP A 31 10.72 -3.13 16.14
CA TRP A 31 11.98 -2.61 16.71
C TRP A 31 11.88 -2.29 18.20
N ARG A 32 10.73 -1.81 18.67
CA ARG A 32 10.50 -1.43 20.06
C ARG A 32 9.40 -2.28 20.66
N LYS A 33 9.58 -2.72 21.90
CA LYS A 33 8.49 -3.31 22.69
C LYS A 33 7.56 -2.17 23.12
N ALA A 34 6.51 -1.91 22.35
CA ALA A 34 5.48 -0.95 22.76
C ALA A 34 4.74 -1.50 23.99
N PRO A 35 4.34 -0.64 24.95
CA PRO A 35 3.59 -1.04 26.13
C PRO A 35 2.15 -1.48 25.83
N PHE A 36 1.71 -1.34 24.58
CA PHE A 36 0.37 -1.67 24.10
C PHE A 36 0.42 -2.41 22.77
N ASP A 37 -0.60 -3.21 22.48
CA ASP A 37 -0.67 -3.98 21.24
C ASP A 37 -1.03 -3.10 20.04
N LEU A 38 -0.06 -2.87 19.17
CA LEU A 38 -0.21 -2.09 17.92
C LEU A 38 -0.75 -2.92 16.75
N LYS A 39 -0.75 -4.24 16.83
CA LYS A 39 -1.08 -5.13 15.70
C LYS A 39 -2.46 -4.87 15.09
N PRO A 40 -3.54 -4.71 15.88
CA PRO A 40 -4.86 -4.42 15.31
C PRO A 40 -4.87 -3.12 14.52
N THR A 41 -4.22 -2.07 15.03
CA THR A 41 -4.11 -0.76 14.36
C THR A 41 -3.29 -0.88 13.07
N ILE A 42 -2.16 -1.57 13.09
CA ILE A 42 -1.31 -1.79 11.90
C ILE A 42 -2.12 -2.50 10.80
N TRP A 43 -2.81 -3.59 11.14
CA TRP A 43 -3.62 -4.32 10.17
C TRP A 43 -4.79 -3.50 9.63
N LEU A 44 -5.46 -2.73 10.49
CA LEU A 44 -6.54 -1.84 10.07
C LEU A 44 -6.05 -0.79 9.07
N LEU A 45 -4.92 -0.14 9.37
CA LEU A 45 -4.32 0.86 8.47
C LEU A 45 -3.93 0.26 7.12
N PHE A 46 -3.37 -0.95 7.09
CA PHE A 46 -3.05 -1.64 5.85
C PHE A 46 -4.30 -2.01 5.05
N VAL A 47 -5.37 -2.48 5.70
CA VAL A 47 -6.64 -2.78 5.00
C VAL A 47 -7.26 -1.52 4.42
N LEU A 48 -7.40 -0.45 5.22
CA LEU A 48 -7.97 0.83 4.77
C LEU A 48 -7.12 1.45 3.66
N GLY A 49 -5.80 1.43 3.82
CA GLY A 49 -4.88 1.93 2.81
C GLY A 49 -4.91 1.13 1.52
N TRP A 50 -4.98 -0.19 1.59
CA TRP A 50 -5.04 -1.06 0.42
C TRP A 50 -6.36 -0.91 -0.34
N VAL A 51 -7.50 -0.91 0.36
CA VAL A 51 -8.82 -0.68 -0.24
C VAL A 51 -8.89 0.71 -0.87
N GLY A 52 -8.46 1.75 -0.14
CA GLY A 52 -8.40 3.11 -0.66
C GLY A 52 -7.46 3.24 -1.87
N GLY A 53 -6.33 2.53 -1.85
CA GLY A 53 -5.40 2.43 -2.98
C GLY A 53 -6.05 1.79 -4.21
N GLY A 54 -6.84 0.74 -4.02
CA GLY A 54 -7.64 0.14 -5.09
C GLY A 54 -8.63 1.13 -5.71
N VAL A 55 -9.35 1.89 -4.88
CA VAL A 55 -10.25 2.95 -5.34
C VAL A 55 -9.46 4.03 -6.11
N ALA A 56 -8.31 4.44 -5.60
CA ALA A 56 -7.45 5.43 -6.27
C ALA A 56 -6.95 4.95 -7.64
N VAL A 57 -6.56 3.67 -7.76
CA VAL A 57 -6.17 3.09 -9.06
C VAL A 57 -7.33 3.08 -10.04
N VAL A 58 -8.52 2.65 -9.63
CA VAL A 58 -9.71 2.64 -10.50
C VAL A 58 -10.06 4.06 -10.97
N THR A 59 -10.11 5.02 -10.05
CA THR A 59 -10.40 6.43 -10.40
C THR A 59 -9.32 7.04 -11.30
N GLY A 60 -8.04 6.67 -11.09
CA GLY A 60 -6.92 7.09 -11.92
C GLY A 60 -6.98 6.52 -13.34
N LEU A 61 -7.34 5.24 -13.49
CA LEU A 61 -7.54 4.59 -14.79
C LEU A 61 -8.71 5.26 -15.57
N LEU A 62 -9.78 5.63 -14.88
CA LEU A 62 -10.88 6.37 -15.50
C LEU A 62 -10.47 7.80 -15.90
N ALA A 63 -9.69 8.47 -15.05
CA ALA A 63 -9.23 9.83 -15.33
C ALA A 63 -8.27 9.92 -16.54
N GLN A 64 -7.48 8.86 -16.80
CA GLN A 64 -6.54 8.83 -17.93
C GLN A 64 -7.19 8.49 -19.27
N ALA A 65 -8.44 7.98 -19.32
CA ALA A 65 -9.06 7.46 -20.54
C ALA A 65 -9.14 8.49 -21.68
N ASN A 66 -9.21 9.78 -21.35
CA ASN A 66 -9.29 10.88 -22.31
C ASN A 66 -7.96 11.60 -22.57
N LEU A 67 -6.84 11.08 -22.03
CA LEU A 67 -5.54 11.71 -22.22
C LEU A 67 -4.91 11.27 -23.56
N PRO A 68 -4.28 12.19 -24.34
CA PRO A 68 -3.67 11.88 -25.62
C PRO A 68 -2.61 10.77 -25.50
N PRO A 69 -2.56 9.80 -26.42
CA PRO A 69 -1.60 8.70 -26.35
C PRO A 69 -0.14 9.14 -26.53
N ASP A 70 0.10 10.19 -27.32
CA ASP A 70 1.44 10.68 -27.69
C ASP A 70 1.88 11.89 -26.84
N ALA A 71 1.24 12.11 -25.67
CA ALA A 71 1.59 13.22 -24.80
C ALA A 71 2.98 13.07 -24.18
N PRO A 72 3.76 14.16 -24.00
CA PRO A 72 5.12 14.11 -23.47
C PRO A 72 5.23 13.53 -22.06
N TYR A 73 4.14 13.56 -21.29
CA TYR A 73 4.07 12.99 -19.93
C TYR A 73 3.75 11.48 -19.89
N ARG A 74 3.59 10.80 -21.04
CA ARG A 74 3.19 9.37 -21.05
C ARG A 74 4.13 8.46 -20.31
N ALA A 75 5.44 8.67 -20.41
CA ALA A 75 6.41 7.87 -19.66
C ALA A 75 6.21 8.02 -18.14
N VAL A 76 6.03 9.26 -17.65
CA VAL A 76 5.79 9.55 -16.23
C VAL A 76 4.48 8.94 -15.76
N LEU A 77 3.42 9.03 -16.57
CA LEU A 77 2.11 8.42 -16.28
C LEU A 77 2.23 6.89 -16.16
N ASN A 78 2.95 6.25 -17.07
CA ASN A 78 3.15 4.80 -17.04
C ASN A 78 3.94 4.37 -15.80
N PHE A 79 4.97 5.12 -15.40
CA PHE A 79 5.69 4.87 -14.14
C PHE A 79 4.80 5.07 -12.92
N HIS A 80 3.96 6.11 -12.90
CA HIS A 80 2.98 6.34 -11.83
C HIS A 80 2.00 5.16 -11.71
N ILE A 81 1.43 4.70 -12.81
CA ILE A 81 0.50 3.55 -12.83
C ILE A 81 1.23 2.28 -12.40
N GLY A 82 2.41 2.00 -12.96
CA GLY A 82 3.20 0.81 -12.64
C GLY A 82 3.57 0.76 -11.14
N ALA A 83 4.04 1.88 -10.58
CA ALA A 83 4.35 1.99 -9.15
C ALA A 83 3.11 1.78 -8.27
N SER A 84 1.95 2.35 -8.67
CA SER A 84 0.68 2.18 -7.94
C SER A 84 0.21 0.73 -7.93
N LEU A 85 0.28 0.04 -9.06
CA LEU A 85 -0.08 -1.38 -9.15
C LEU A 85 0.89 -2.27 -8.36
N ALA A 86 2.19 -2.01 -8.47
CA ALA A 86 3.21 -2.73 -7.70
C ALA A 86 3.01 -2.53 -6.19
N MET A 87 2.67 -1.32 -5.74
CA MET A 87 2.30 -1.01 -4.37
C MET A 87 1.09 -1.84 -3.90
N LEU A 88 0.01 -1.89 -4.69
CA LEU A 88 -1.18 -2.69 -4.35
C LEU A 88 -0.85 -4.18 -4.23
N VAL A 89 -0.04 -4.72 -5.15
CA VAL A 89 0.40 -6.12 -5.09
C VAL A 89 1.25 -6.36 -3.84
N THR A 90 2.17 -5.46 -3.50
CA THR A 90 3.06 -5.59 -2.35
C THR A 90 2.29 -5.60 -1.02
N TYR A 91 1.40 -4.63 -0.79
CA TYR A 91 0.59 -4.62 0.43
C TYR A 91 -0.51 -5.69 0.41
N GLY A 92 -1.08 -6.02 -0.75
CA GLY A 92 -2.01 -7.13 -0.91
C GLY A 92 -1.36 -8.46 -0.54
N PHE A 93 -0.10 -8.70 -0.94
CA PHE A 93 0.67 -9.85 -0.52
C PHE A 93 0.87 -9.90 1.00
N LEU A 94 1.24 -8.78 1.64
CA LEU A 94 1.39 -8.69 3.09
C LEU A 94 0.09 -9.01 3.81
N LEU A 95 -1.04 -8.43 3.38
CA LEU A 95 -2.37 -8.68 3.92
C LEU A 95 -2.79 -10.14 3.73
N TYR A 96 -2.58 -10.71 2.55
CA TYR A 96 -2.87 -12.11 2.24
C TYR A 96 -2.07 -13.06 3.13
N ARG A 97 -0.78 -12.80 3.33
CA ARG A 97 0.08 -13.58 4.23
C ARG A 97 -0.39 -13.48 5.68
N GLY A 98 -0.78 -12.28 6.15
CA GLY A 98 -1.36 -12.07 7.48
C GLY A 98 -2.66 -12.83 7.67
N TRP A 99 -3.54 -12.83 6.67
CA TRP A 99 -4.78 -13.59 6.67
C TRP A 99 -4.54 -15.11 6.70
N LEU A 100 -3.65 -15.61 5.83
CA LEU A 100 -3.28 -17.03 5.83
C LEU A 100 -2.69 -17.45 7.18
N TYR A 101 -1.87 -16.60 7.79
CA TYR A 101 -1.25 -16.87 9.08
C TYR A 101 -2.27 -17.10 10.18
N ARG A 102 -3.40 -16.39 10.14
CA ARG A 102 -4.51 -16.51 11.10
C ARG A 102 -5.47 -17.66 10.78
N SER A 103 -5.32 -18.34 9.63
CA SER A 103 -6.19 -19.45 9.26
C SER A 103 -6.09 -20.63 10.24
N ALA A 104 -7.21 -21.32 10.50
CA ALA A 104 -7.27 -22.45 11.43
C ALA A 104 -6.28 -23.57 11.05
N ARG A 105 -6.08 -23.82 9.74
CA ARG A 105 -5.11 -24.82 9.25
C ARG A 105 -3.66 -24.43 9.62
N ALA A 106 -3.30 -23.18 9.37
CA ALA A 106 -1.96 -22.69 9.67
C ALA A 106 -1.70 -22.64 11.18
N GLN A 107 -2.69 -22.29 11.99
CA GLN A 107 -2.57 -22.32 13.46
C GLN A 107 -2.35 -23.76 13.96
N LYS A 108 -3.14 -24.74 13.50
CA LYS A 108 -2.94 -26.15 13.87
C LYS A 108 -1.56 -26.69 13.46
N ALA A 109 -1.08 -26.32 12.26
CA ALA A 109 0.24 -26.74 11.80
C ALA A 109 1.36 -26.17 12.68
N ARG A 110 1.30 -24.88 13.04
CA ARG A 110 2.26 -24.23 13.94
C ARG A 110 2.24 -24.81 15.34
N GLN A 111 1.06 -25.05 15.92
CA GLN A 111 0.93 -25.68 17.22
C GLN A 111 1.61 -27.07 17.27
N ARG A 112 1.46 -27.88 16.19
CA ARG A 112 2.15 -29.18 16.06
C ARG A 112 3.67 -29.02 15.97
N ALA A 113 4.14 -27.90 15.42
CA ALA A 113 5.58 -27.58 15.35
C ALA A 113 6.12 -26.88 16.62
N GLY A 114 5.30 -26.75 17.68
CA GLY A 114 5.70 -26.09 18.93
C GLY A 114 5.75 -24.55 18.83
N ILE A 115 5.17 -23.94 17.78
CA ILE A 115 5.17 -22.49 17.55
C ILE A 115 3.85 -21.92 18.06
N ASN A 116 3.90 -21.12 19.12
CA ASN A 116 2.72 -20.56 19.80
C ASN A 116 2.44 -19.09 19.42
N THR A 117 2.80 -18.66 18.20
CA THR A 117 2.49 -17.31 17.72
C THR A 117 1.14 -17.28 17.02
N HIS A 118 0.32 -16.27 17.33
CA HIS A 118 -1.03 -16.09 16.77
C HIS A 118 -1.08 -15.03 15.67
N ASP A 119 -0.09 -14.15 15.58
CA ASP A 119 0.00 -13.11 14.56
C ASP A 119 1.32 -13.22 13.80
N LEU A 120 1.28 -12.89 12.51
CA LEU A 120 2.45 -12.87 11.63
C LEU A 120 3.56 -11.94 12.15
N LEU A 121 3.16 -10.83 12.80
CA LEU A 121 4.10 -9.83 13.32
C LEU A 121 4.86 -10.29 14.57
N ASP A 122 4.40 -11.37 15.21
CA ASP A 122 5.07 -11.98 16.36
C ASP A 122 6.05 -13.10 15.94
N ASP A 123 6.01 -13.50 14.67
CA ASP A 123 6.85 -14.59 14.16
C ASP A 123 8.25 -14.09 13.80
N ALA A 124 9.24 -14.48 14.61
CA ALA A 124 10.62 -14.09 14.38
C ALA A 124 11.16 -14.56 13.02
N SER A 125 10.68 -15.72 12.53
CA SER A 125 11.09 -16.25 11.22
C SER A 125 10.54 -15.43 10.04
N ALA A 126 9.40 -14.76 10.24
CA ALA A 126 8.77 -13.91 9.25
C ALA A 126 9.32 -12.47 9.23
N ARG A 127 10.00 -12.05 10.29
CA ARG A 127 10.39 -10.66 10.54
C ARG A 127 11.07 -9.98 9.35
N TRP A 128 12.08 -10.63 8.78
CA TRP A 128 12.89 -10.02 7.72
C TRP A 128 12.10 -9.77 6.43
N TRP A 129 11.32 -10.74 5.98
CA TRP A 129 10.53 -10.53 4.78
C TRP A 129 9.37 -9.56 5.00
N VAL A 130 8.78 -9.49 6.21
CA VAL A 130 7.77 -8.49 6.57
C VAL A 130 8.36 -7.09 6.53
N VAL A 131 9.55 -6.88 7.13
CA VAL A 131 10.29 -5.61 7.07
C VAL A 131 10.60 -5.24 5.62
N LEU A 132 11.15 -6.17 4.84
CA LEU A 132 11.49 -5.94 3.43
C LEU A 132 10.25 -5.55 2.61
N THR A 133 9.13 -6.25 2.80
CA THR A 133 7.87 -5.94 2.10
C THR A 133 7.36 -4.55 2.47
N ALA A 134 7.42 -4.16 3.76
CA ALA A 134 7.01 -2.82 4.20
C ALA A 134 7.92 -1.72 3.62
N LEU A 135 9.23 -1.96 3.56
CA LEU A 135 10.19 -1.01 2.96
C LEU A 135 9.97 -0.86 1.45
N ILE A 136 9.81 -1.97 0.72
CA ILE A 136 9.48 -1.94 -0.72
C ILE A 136 8.17 -1.19 -0.94
N GLY A 137 7.13 -1.50 -0.15
CA GLY A 137 5.85 -0.81 -0.22
C GLY A 137 5.99 0.70 0.02
N THR A 138 6.77 1.11 1.03
CA THR A 138 7.04 2.51 1.32
C THR A 138 7.74 3.22 0.15
N VAL A 139 8.76 2.60 -0.44
CA VAL A 139 9.45 3.14 -1.62
C VAL A 139 8.48 3.30 -2.80
N LEU A 140 7.61 2.32 -3.03
CA LEU A 140 6.61 2.39 -4.09
C LEU A 140 5.57 3.48 -3.85
N ILE A 141 5.15 3.74 -2.59
CA ILE A 141 4.27 4.87 -2.24
C ILE A 141 4.96 6.20 -2.57
N LEU A 142 6.22 6.35 -2.16
CA LEU A 142 6.99 7.56 -2.43
C LEU A 142 7.18 7.78 -3.94
N ALA A 143 7.49 6.73 -4.70
CA ALA A 143 7.59 6.79 -6.15
C ALA A 143 6.25 7.18 -6.80
N THR A 144 5.15 6.55 -6.37
CA THR A 144 3.79 6.89 -6.85
C THR A 144 3.46 8.36 -6.58
N GLY A 145 3.73 8.85 -5.36
CA GLY A 145 3.53 10.25 -4.99
C GLY A 145 4.39 11.20 -5.81
N TRP A 146 5.66 10.87 -6.03
CA TRP A 146 6.60 11.66 -6.81
C TRP A 146 6.14 11.81 -8.27
N TYR A 147 5.88 10.70 -8.95
CA TYR A 147 5.42 10.73 -10.34
C TYR A 147 4.03 11.37 -10.47
N GLY A 148 3.13 11.15 -9.50
CA GLY A 148 1.84 11.85 -9.44
C GLY A 148 2.01 13.36 -9.29
N GLY A 149 2.94 13.81 -8.45
CA GLY A 149 3.30 15.22 -8.32
C GLY A 149 3.85 15.83 -9.62
N GLN A 150 4.74 15.13 -10.32
CA GLN A 150 5.24 15.59 -11.63
C GLN A 150 4.12 15.75 -12.66
N LEU A 151 3.17 14.80 -12.72
CA LEU A 151 2.01 14.91 -13.64
C LEU A 151 1.20 16.18 -13.40
N VAL A 152 1.03 16.58 -12.14
CA VAL A 152 0.26 17.77 -11.76
C VAL A 152 1.08 19.05 -11.93
N TYR A 153 2.28 19.10 -11.34
CA TYR A 153 3.05 20.37 -11.21
C TYR A 153 3.90 20.69 -12.43
N GLU A 154 4.43 19.67 -13.13
CA GLU A 154 5.27 19.90 -14.31
C GLU A 154 4.45 19.86 -15.61
N PHE A 155 3.48 18.97 -15.70
CA PHE A 155 2.71 18.76 -16.93
C PHE A 155 1.28 19.30 -16.89
N GLY A 156 0.79 19.77 -15.75
CA GLY A 156 -0.56 20.34 -15.62
C GLY A 156 -1.70 19.34 -15.92
N VAL A 157 -1.44 18.05 -15.72
CA VAL A 157 -2.44 17.01 -16.01
C VAL A 157 -3.61 17.12 -15.02
N ASN A 158 -4.84 17.23 -15.53
CA ASN A 158 -6.09 17.39 -14.76
C ASN A 158 -6.17 18.65 -13.88
N VAL A 159 -5.41 19.72 -14.19
CA VAL A 159 -5.40 20.97 -13.40
C VAL A 159 -6.24 22.08 -14.04
N LYS A 160 -6.75 21.88 -15.27
CA LYS A 160 -7.55 22.89 -16.01
C LYS A 160 -9.04 22.63 -15.91
#